data_2f180ff78b12a6d1e9a6c9622e36fb63
#
_entry.id   2f180ff78b12a6d1e9a6c9622e36fb63
#
_cell.length_a   1.000
_cell.length_b   1.000
_cell.length_c   1.000
_cell.angle_alpha   90.00
_cell.angle_beta   90.00
_cell.angle_gamma   90.00
#
_symmetry.space_group_name_H-M   'P 1'
#
loop_
_entity.id
_entity.type
_entity.pdbx_description
1 polymer ?
#
loop_
_entity_poly.entity_id
_entity_poly.type
_entity_poly.pdbx_seq_one_letter_code
_entity_poly.pdbx_strand_id
1 'polypeptide(L)'
;MTEMQKSLALFSGSVNPELAEKVANELGVSLGNVKLEKFSNGEIYARYLESVRGADVFLIQSVAGEHINDALMELLIMADAAKRASARTITAVITHYGYSRQDRKAAAREPITAKLVANLLTTAGVNRVMSIDLHQGQIQGFFDVPVDHLTALPILADYFRAKNFPKEK
;
A
#
# COMPACT_ATOMS: atom_id res chain seq x y z
N MET A 1 -5.16 -14.21 -32.07
CA MET A 1 -4.42 -13.95 -30.81
C MET A 1 -5.44 -13.38 -29.85
N THR A 2 -5.92 -14.21 -28.91
CA THR A 2 -6.86 -13.78 -27.87
C THR A 2 -6.15 -12.77 -26.99
N GLU A 3 -6.71 -11.54 -26.86
CA GLU A 3 -6.27 -10.59 -25.84
C GLU A 3 -6.31 -11.31 -24.49
N MET A 4 -5.15 -11.52 -23.86
CA MET A 4 -5.10 -12.01 -22.49
C MET A 4 -5.81 -10.97 -21.63
N GLN A 5 -7.00 -11.31 -21.18
CA GLN A 5 -7.82 -10.48 -20.32
C GLN A 5 -6.93 -10.11 -19.10
N LYS A 6 -6.69 -8.81 -18.96
CA LYS A 6 -5.88 -8.28 -17.85
C LYS A 6 -6.54 -8.71 -16.56
N SER A 7 -5.96 -9.67 -15.84
CA SER A 7 -6.53 -10.14 -14.57
C SER A 7 -6.06 -9.22 -13.45
N LEU A 8 -7.00 -8.49 -12.86
CA LEU A 8 -6.82 -7.78 -11.61
C LEU A 8 -6.71 -8.81 -10.49
N ALA A 9 -5.66 -8.75 -9.68
CA ALA A 9 -5.47 -9.58 -8.49
C ALA A 9 -5.24 -8.68 -7.28
N LEU A 10 -6.16 -8.72 -6.32
CA LEU A 10 -6.18 -7.85 -5.16
C LEU A 10 -5.88 -8.67 -3.90
N PHE A 11 -4.88 -8.28 -3.14
CA PHE A 11 -4.46 -8.95 -1.90
C PHE A 11 -4.39 -7.98 -0.73
N SER A 12 -4.72 -8.48 0.45
CA SER A 12 -4.60 -7.72 1.70
C SER A 12 -3.35 -8.11 2.46
N GLY A 13 -2.65 -7.11 3.02
CA GLY A 13 -1.77 -7.33 4.15
C GLY A 13 -2.56 -7.48 5.46
N SER A 14 -1.85 -7.73 6.56
CA SER A 14 -2.44 -8.13 7.84
C SER A 14 -3.00 -6.97 8.67
N VAL A 15 -2.64 -5.71 8.39
CA VAL A 15 -2.96 -4.58 9.29
C VAL A 15 -4.41 -4.12 9.19
N ASN A 16 -5.00 -4.13 7.98
CA ASN A 16 -6.39 -3.68 7.81
C ASN A 16 -7.13 -4.49 6.73
N PRO A 17 -7.38 -5.80 6.98
CA PRO A 17 -8.06 -6.66 6.03
C PRO A 17 -9.50 -6.22 5.75
N GLU A 18 -10.21 -5.65 6.73
CA GLU A 18 -11.58 -5.16 6.55
C GLU A 18 -11.66 -4.05 5.48
N LEU A 19 -10.66 -3.17 5.41
CA LEU A 19 -10.62 -2.14 4.37
C LEU A 19 -10.42 -2.78 2.99
N ALA A 20 -9.53 -3.77 2.90
CA ALA A 20 -9.28 -4.46 1.65
C ALA A 20 -10.52 -5.22 1.17
N GLU A 21 -11.28 -5.85 2.07
CA GLU A 21 -12.57 -6.50 1.76
C GLU A 21 -13.60 -5.49 1.24
N LYS A 22 -13.72 -4.33 1.89
CA LYS A 22 -14.62 -3.27 1.42
C LYS A 22 -14.24 -2.76 0.03
N VAL A 23 -12.95 -2.57 -0.23
CA VAL A 23 -12.46 -2.18 -1.57
C VAL A 23 -12.76 -3.26 -2.60
N ALA A 24 -12.54 -4.54 -2.29
CA ALA A 24 -12.86 -5.65 -3.18
C ALA A 24 -14.35 -5.70 -3.52
N ASN A 25 -15.22 -5.53 -2.52
CA ASN A 25 -16.68 -5.49 -2.69
C ASN A 25 -17.13 -4.33 -3.59
N GLU A 26 -16.58 -3.13 -3.39
CA GLU A 26 -16.89 -1.96 -4.23
C GLU A 26 -16.44 -2.16 -5.69
N LEU A 27 -15.34 -2.87 -5.90
CA LEU A 27 -14.84 -3.21 -7.23
C LEU A 27 -15.55 -4.42 -7.86
N GLY A 28 -16.40 -5.14 -7.12
CA GLY A 28 -17.07 -6.36 -7.59
C GLY A 28 -16.09 -7.52 -7.84
N VAL A 29 -14.99 -7.57 -7.09
CA VAL A 29 -13.98 -8.64 -7.16
C VAL A 29 -13.80 -9.29 -5.80
N SER A 30 -13.16 -10.47 -5.78
CA SER A 30 -12.77 -11.13 -4.54
C SER A 30 -11.30 -10.83 -4.20
N LEU A 31 -11.00 -10.80 -2.90
CA LEU A 31 -9.60 -10.83 -2.47
C LEU A 31 -8.96 -12.16 -2.84
N GLY A 32 -7.75 -12.10 -3.34
CA GLY A 32 -6.92 -13.27 -3.56
C GLY A 32 -6.41 -13.86 -2.24
N ASN A 33 -6.13 -15.15 -2.25
CA ASN A 33 -5.67 -15.87 -1.08
C ASN A 33 -4.15 -15.76 -0.93
N VAL A 34 -3.71 -15.17 0.17
CA VAL A 34 -2.32 -15.09 0.57
C VAL A 34 -2.16 -15.61 2.01
N LYS A 35 -1.19 -16.46 2.22
CA LYS A 35 -0.80 -16.91 3.55
C LYS A 35 0.22 -15.92 4.09
N LEU A 36 -0.10 -15.30 5.22
CA LEU A 36 0.78 -14.39 5.97
C LEU A 36 0.98 -14.99 7.35
N GLU A 37 2.22 -15.17 7.74
CA GLU A 37 2.61 -15.76 9.03
C GLU A 37 3.78 -14.99 9.62
N LYS A 38 3.90 -15.03 10.93
CA LYS A 38 5.07 -14.59 11.68
C LYS A 38 5.66 -15.77 12.44
N PHE A 39 6.92 -16.07 12.18
CA PHE A 39 7.62 -17.13 12.90
C PHE A 39 7.90 -16.71 14.35
N SER A 40 8.22 -17.70 15.19
CA SER A 40 8.50 -17.46 16.62
C SER A 40 9.70 -16.53 16.87
N ASN A 41 10.64 -16.47 15.92
CA ASN A 41 11.78 -15.55 15.94
C ASN A 41 11.43 -14.13 15.42
N GLY A 42 10.18 -13.90 15.00
CA GLY A 42 9.70 -12.60 14.51
C GLY A 42 9.79 -12.39 13.00
N GLU A 43 10.37 -13.32 12.24
CA GLU A 43 10.42 -13.23 10.78
C GLU A 43 9.04 -13.39 10.16
N ILE A 44 8.78 -12.62 9.09
CA ILE A 44 7.52 -12.64 8.36
C ILE A 44 7.64 -13.54 7.14
N TYR A 45 6.59 -14.31 6.89
CA TYR A 45 6.45 -15.18 5.75
C TYR A 45 5.20 -14.81 4.96
N ALA A 46 5.32 -14.71 3.63
CA ALA A 46 4.21 -14.51 2.71
C ALA A 46 4.23 -15.54 1.58
N ARG A 47 3.06 -16.12 1.25
CA ARG A 47 2.89 -17.03 0.13
C ARG A 47 1.54 -16.84 -0.53
N TYR A 48 1.52 -16.54 -1.82
CA TYR A 48 0.29 -16.58 -2.62
C TYR A 48 -0.19 -18.02 -2.78
N LEU A 49 -1.47 -18.26 -2.52
CA LEU A 49 -2.08 -19.58 -2.63
C LEU A 49 -2.71 -19.83 -4.02
N GLU A 50 -2.62 -18.83 -4.88
CA GLU A 50 -3.07 -18.86 -6.25
C GLU A 50 -2.02 -18.26 -7.19
N SER A 51 -2.16 -18.50 -8.50
CA SER A 51 -1.21 -17.98 -9.48
C SER A 51 -1.41 -16.49 -9.71
N VAL A 52 -0.34 -15.72 -9.53
CA VAL A 52 -0.30 -14.28 -9.87
C VAL A 52 0.45 -14.02 -11.18
N ARG A 53 0.83 -15.08 -11.92
CA ARG A 53 1.58 -14.95 -13.17
C ARG A 53 0.82 -14.13 -14.20
N GLY A 54 1.44 -13.06 -14.67
CA GLY A 54 0.86 -12.17 -15.68
C GLY A 54 -0.28 -11.27 -15.18
N ALA A 55 -0.64 -11.35 -13.89
CA ALA A 55 -1.66 -10.50 -13.28
C ALA A 55 -1.14 -9.09 -12.97
N ASP A 56 -2.05 -8.13 -12.92
CA ASP A 56 -1.84 -6.83 -12.27
C ASP A 56 -2.18 -7.01 -10.80
N VAL A 57 -1.16 -7.06 -9.97
CA VAL A 57 -1.27 -7.30 -8.53
C VAL A 57 -1.37 -5.99 -7.77
N PHE A 58 -2.38 -5.88 -6.92
CA PHE A 58 -2.58 -4.77 -6.00
C PHE A 58 -2.44 -5.28 -4.56
N LEU A 59 -1.54 -4.67 -3.80
CA LEU A 59 -1.24 -5.03 -2.42
C LEU A 59 -1.76 -3.91 -1.51
N ILE A 60 -2.85 -4.16 -0.78
CA ILE A 60 -3.43 -3.18 0.15
C ILE A 60 -2.81 -3.40 1.53
N GLN A 61 -2.08 -2.41 2.03
CA GLN A 61 -1.47 -2.46 3.36
C GLN A 61 -1.41 -1.07 3.98
N SER A 62 -1.78 -0.97 5.25
CA SER A 62 -1.53 0.21 6.07
C SER A 62 -0.20 0.06 6.78
N VAL A 63 0.77 0.93 6.51
CA VAL A 63 2.05 0.93 7.23
C VAL A 63 1.90 1.83 8.45
N ALA A 64 1.14 1.36 9.43
CA ALA A 64 0.70 2.11 10.62
C ALA A 64 0.57 1.21 11.85
N GLY A 65 0.27 1.82 13.01
CA GLY A 65 0.00 1.11 14.25
C GLY A 65 1.26 0.76 15.04
N GLU A 66 1.10 -0.09 16.05
CA GLU A 66 2.17 -0.48 16.98
C GLU A 66 3.28 -1.32 16.30
N HIS A 67 2.91 -2.06 15.23
CA HIS A 67 3.82 -2.96 14.50
C HIS A 67 4.16 -2.42 13.11
N ILE A 68 4.40 -1.12 13.00
CA ILE A 68 4.68 -0.43 11.74
C ILE A 68 5.83 -1.06 10.94
N ASN A 69 6.87 -1.54 11.62
CA ASN A 69 8.02 -2.19 10.97
C ASN A 69 7.64 -3.54 10.37
N ASP A 70 6.80 -4.30 11.07
CA ASP A 70 6.28 -5.59 10.59
C ASP A 70 5.39 -5.36 9.36
N ALA A 71 4.51 -4.35 9.41
CA ALA A 71 3.63 -3.99 8.30
C ALA A 71 4.42 -3.61 7.04
N LEU A 72 5.50 -2.84 7.21
CA LEU A 72 6.38 -2.47 6.10
C LEU A 72 7.12 -3.70 5.56
N MET A 73 7.71 -4.51 6.43
CA MET A 73 8.44 -5.71 6.01
C MET A 73 7.51 -6.71 5.32
N GLU A 74 6.30 -6.91 5.82
CA GLU A 74 5.28 -7.75 5.19
C GLU A 74 4.97 -7.29 3.77
N LEU A 75 4.73 -5.99 3.57
CA LEU A 75 4.47 -5.42 2.24
C LEU A 75 5.65 -5.66 1.28
N LEU A 76 6.88 -5.47 1.74
CA LEU A 76 8.09 -5.72 0.94
C LEU A 76 8.22 -7.21 0.54
N ILE A 77 7.97 -8.11 1.47
CA ILE A 77 8.01 -9.56 1.24
C ILE A 77 6.90 -9.98 0.26
N MET A 78 5.67 -9.45 0.42
CA MET A 78 4.57 -9.70 -0.52
C MET A 78 4.93 -9.21 -1.94
N ALA A 79 5.53 -8.03 -2.07
CA ALA A 79 5.95 -7.48 -3.36
C ALA A 79 7.03 -8.36 -4.01
N ASP A 80 8.07 -8.76 -3.28
CA ASP A 80 9.12 -9.64 -3.79
C ASP A 80 8.56 -11.01 -4.20
N ALA A 81 7.64 -11.58 -3.42
CA ALA A 81 6.98 -12.83 -3.77
C ALA A 81 6.16 -12.72 -5.07
N ALA A 82 5.40 -11.62 -5.27
CA ALA A 82 4.66 -11.37 -6.51
C ALA A 82 5.60 -11.20 -7.71
N LYS A 83 6.70 -10.45 -7.55
CA LYS A 83 7.74 -10.27 -8.57
C LYS A 83 8.34 -11.62 -8.99
N ARG A 84 8.72 -12.46 -8.03
CA ARG A 84 9.27 -13.82 -8.30
C ARG A 84 8.26 -14.76 -8.90
N ALA A 85 6.96 -14.57 -8.61
CA ALA A 85 5.88 -15.32 -9.20
C ALA A 85 5.47 -14.80 -10.61
N SER A 86 6.23 -13.85 -11.18
CA SER A 86 6.02 -13.29 -12.51
C SER A 86 4.71 -12.51 -12.65
N ALA A 87 4.31 -11.76 -11.62
CA ALA A 87 3.28 -10.74 -11.76
C ALA A 87 3.67 -9.76 -12.89
N ARG A 88 2.68 -9.26 -13.64
CA ARG A 88 2.93 -8.28 -14.70
C ARG A 88 3.28 -6.91 -14.14
N THR A 89 2.47 -6.44 -13.20
CA THR A 89 2.68 -5.21 -12.45
C THR A 89 2.37 -5.44 -10.98
N ILE A 90 2.99 -4.65 -10.12
CA ILE A 90 2.78 -4.68 -8.67
C ILE A 90 2.51 -3.26 -8.20
N THR A 91 1.29 -2.99 -7.79
CA THR A 91 0.87 -1.72 -7.21
C THR A 91 0.76 -1.86 -5.69
N ALA A 92 1.53 -1.07 -4.96
CA ALA A 92 1.38 -0.97 -3.52
C ALA A 92 0.33 0.10 -3.19
N VAL A 93 -0.80 -0.32 -2.60
CA VAL A 93 -1.86 0.55 -2.12
C VAL A 93 -1.63 0.77 -0.63
N ILE A 94 -0.92 1.85 -0.30
CA ILE A 94 -0.47 2.16 1.05
C ILE A 94 -1.40 3.22 1.63
N THR A 95 -2.40 2.79 2.37
CA THR A 95 -3.45 3.68 2.90
C THR A 95 -2.92 4.62 3.98
N HIS A 96 -1.84 4.25 4.66
CA HIS A 96 -1.04 5.13 5.49
C HIS A 96 0.44 4.87 5.23
N TYR A 97 1.17 5.88 4.74
CA TYR A 97 2.58 5.78 4.42
C TYR A 97 3.43 5.98 5.66
N GLY A 98 3.91 4.89 6.22
CA GLY A 98 4.78 4.92 7.40
C GLY A 98 6.09 5.66 7.14
N TYR A 99 6.65 6.25 8.20
CA TYR A 99 7.86 7.09 8.14
C TYR A 99 7.73 8.39 7.32
N SER A 100 6.56 8.74 6.84
CA SER A 100 6.32 9.95 6.04
C SER A 100 6.73 11.26 6.73
N ARG A 101 6.73 11.28 8.08
CA ARG A 101 7.19 12.45 8.85
C ARG A 101 8.70 12.67 8.79
N GLN A 102 9.47 11.68 8.35
CA GLN A 102 10.92 11.76 8.20
C GLN A 102 11.28 12.03 6.72
N ASP A 103 10.69 13.09 6.16
CA ASP A 103 10.82 13.49 4.76
C ASP A 103 11.95 14.48 4.52
N ARG A 104 12.59 14.97 5.59
CA ARG A 104 13.72 15.91 5.56
C ARG A 104 14.61 15.72 6.76
N LYS A 105 15.84 16.22 6.67
CA LYS A 105 16.72 16.36 7.83
C LYS A 105 16.33 17.61 8.62
N ALA A 106 15.97 17.46 9.86
CA ALA A 106 15.76 18.57 10.81
C ALA A 106 17.07 18.98 11.49
N ALA A 107 18.02 18.03 11.63
CA ALA A 107 19.34 18.25 12.18
C ALA A 107 20.43 17.54 11.34
N ALA A 108 21.69 17.83 11.63
CA ALA A 108 22.81 17.12 11.01
C ALA A 108 22.81 15.63 11.38
N ARG A 109 23.22 14.78 10.42
CA ARG A 109 23.36 13.32 10.56
C ARG A 109 22.06 12.54 10.71
N GLU A 110 20.90 13.15 10.45
CA GLU A 110 19.61 12.47 10.40
C GLU A 110 19.39 11.78 9.05
N PRO A 111 18.60 10.69 9.02
CA PRO A 111 18.17 10.07 7.79
C PRO A 111 17.05 10.87 7.12
N ILE A 112 16.71 10.48 5.88
CA ILE A 112 15.44 10.79 5.22
C ILE A 112 14.74 9.46 5.03
N THR A 113 14.07 8.97 6.08
CA THR A 113 13.53 7.61 6.10
C THR A 113 12.36 7.43 5.12
N ALA A 114 11.60 8.50 4.84
CA ALA A 114 10.57 8.45 3.80
C ALA A 114 11.15 8.09 2.42
N LYS A 115 12.35 8.60 2.07
CA LYS A 115 13.06 8.24 0.83
C LYS A 115 13.60 6.82 0.88
N LEU A 116 14.12 6.39 2.04
CA LEU A 116 14.59 5.01 2.22
C LEU A 116 13.46 4.01 1.95
N VAL A 117 12.28 4.24 2.52
CA VAL A 117 11.10 3.38 2.32
C VAL A 117 10.68 3.35 0.84
N ALA A 118 10.69 4.50 0.15
CA ALA A 118 10.40 4.56 -1.28
C ALA A 118 11.37 3.69 -2.09
N ASN A 119 12.67 3.75 -1.78
CA ASN A 119 13.69 2.93 -2.44
C ASN A 119 13.49 1.43 -2.16
N LEU A 120 13.15 1.06 -0.92
CA LEU A 120 12.89 -0.34 -0.56
C LEU A 120 11.70 -0.91 -1.33
N LEU A 121 10.61 -0.17 -1.45
CA LEU A 121 9.43 -0.57 -2.23
C LEU A 121 9.78 -0.81 -3.70
N THR A 122 10.50 0.11 -4.32
CA THR A 122 10.96 -0.05 -5.72
C THR A 122 11.87 -1.26 -5.87
N THR A 123 12.81 -1.46 -4.96
CA THR A 123 13.74 -2.61 -4.97
C THR A 123 12.99 -3.94 -4.82
N ALA A 124 11.97 -3.99 -3.96
CA ALA A 124 11.12 -5.17 -3.77
C ALA A 124 10.29 -5.51 -5.02
N GLY A 125 10.14 -4.57 -5.97
CA GLY A 125 9.48 -4.83 -7.24
C GLY A 125 8.19 -4.06 -7.45
N VAL A 126 7.85 -3.12 -6.57
CA VAL A 126 6.70 -2.24 -6.74
C VAL A 126 6.92 -1.34 -7.97
N ASN A 127 5.95 -1.33 -8.90
CA ASN A 127 5.99 -0.54 -10.14
C ASN A 127 5.12 0.73 -10.05
N ARG A 128 4.22 0.81 -9.08
CA ARG A 128 3.30 1.92 -8.85
C ARG A 128 2.94 1.98 -7.38
N VAL A 129 2.76 3.17 -6.87
CA VAL A 129 2.29 3.40 -5.49
C VAL A 129 1.01 4.20 -5.53
N MET A 130 0.02 3.80 -4.73
CA MET A 130 -1.15 4.62 -4.39
C MET A 130 -1.09 4.89 -2.89
N SER A 131 -1.26 6.13 -2.49
CA SER A 131 -1.30 6.50 -1.06
C SER A 131 -2.32 7.59 -0.81
N ILE A 132 -2.83 7.64 0.42
CA ILE A 132 -3.85 8.60 0.84
C ILE A 132 -3.21 9.54 1.85
N ASP A 133 -3.41 10.86 1.66
CA ASP A 133 -3.00 11.92 2.58
C ASP A 133 -1.53 11.78 3.04
N LEU A 134 -0.59 11.80 2.09
CA LEU A 134 0.83 11.87 2.40
C LEU A 134 1.11 13.05 3.32
N HIS A 135 1.99 12.88 4.30
CA HIS A 135 2.38 13.92 5.25
C HIS A 135 2.81 15.22 4.57
N GLN A 136 3.51 15.10 3.43
CA GLN A 136 3.87 16.19 2.55
C GLN A 136 3.73 15.74 1.10
N GLY A 137 3.11 16.55 0.25
CA GLY A 137 2.87 16.21 -1.16
C GLY A 137 4.14 15.94 -1.96
N GLN A 138 5.27 16.57 -1.62
CA GLN A 138 6.55 16.38 -2.27
C GLN A 138 7.16 14.99 -2.06
N ILE A 139 6.67 14.18 -1.11
CA ILE A 139 7.09 12.78 -0.93
C ILE A 139 6.88 11.97 -2.22
N GLN A 140 5.92 12.35 -3.06
CA GLN A 140 5.75 11.77 -4.40
C GLN A 140 7.05 11.79 -5.21
N GLY A 141 7.84 12.83 -5.07
CA GLY A 141 9.14 12.96 -5.75
C GLY A 141 10.25 12.06 -5.21
N PHE A 142 10.00 11.30 -4.14
CA PHE A 142 10.97 10.33 -3.62
C PHE A 142 10.93 9.00 -4.37
N PHE A 143 9.89 8.76 -5.16
CA PHE A 143 9.72 7.54 -5.92
C PHE A 143 10.23 7.71 -7.35
N ASP A 144 10.88 6.67 -7.85
CA ASP A 144 11.28 6.55 -9.26
C ASP A 144 10.20 5.79 -10.09
N VAL A 145 9.05 5.53 -9.47
CA VAL A 145 7.86 4.91 -10.07
C VAL A 145 6.66 5.85 -9.94
N PRO A 146 5.61 5.70 -10.76
CA PRO A 146 4.40 6.52 -10.66
C PRO A 146 3.76 6.43 -9.27
N VAL A 147 3.28 7.58 -8.78
CA VAL A 147 2.58 7.70 -7.50
C VAL A 147 1.23 8.36 -7.71
N ASP A 148 0.18 7.71 -7.24
CA ASP A 148 -1.16 8.29 -7.12
C ASP A 148 -1.34 8.77 -5.68
N HIS A 149 -1.28 10.07 -5.48
CA HIS A 149 -1.53 10.70 -4.19
C HIS A 149 -3.00 11.10 -4.10
N LEU A 150 -3.77 10.30 -3.38
CA LEU A 150 -5.19 10.53 -3.12
C LEU A 150 -5.36 11.35 -1.85
N THR A 151 -6.55 11.96 -1.69
CA THR A 151 -6.93 12.66 -0.48
C THR A 151 -8.31 12.24 0.00
N ALA A 152 -8.48 12.09 1.31
CA ALA A 152 -9.75 11.84 1.96
C ALA A 152 -10.61 13.11 2.13
N LEU A 153 -10.06 14.29 1.81
CA LEU A 153 -10.74 15.58 2.04
C LEU A 153 -12.15 15.65 1.44
N PRO A 154 -12.41 15.22 0.18
CA PRO A 154 -13.77 15.25 -0.37
C PRO A 154 -14.76 14.38 0.44
N ILE A 155 -14.32 13.18 0.83
CA ILE A 155 -15.13 12.23 1.62
C ILE A 155 -15.50 12.84 2.98
N LEU A 156 -14.53 13.46 3.66
CA LEU A 156 -14.73 14.13 4.93
C LEU A 156 -15.67 15.33 4.77
N ALA A 157 -15.47 16.12 3.72
CA ALA A 157 -16.33 17.28 3.44
C ALA A 157 -17.79 16.85 3.21
N ASP A 158 -18.02 15.80 2.44
CA ASP A 158 -19.38 15.31 2.17
C ASP A 158 -20.03 14.72 3.43
N TYR A 159 -19.26 14.02 4.26
CA TYR A 159 -19.73 13.55 5.56
C TYR A 159 -20.22 14.71 6.46
N PHE A 160 -19.43 15.78 6.57
CA PHE A 160 -19.81 16.94 7.38
C PHE A 160 -20.96 17.71 6.77
N ARG A 161 -21.05 17.86 5.45
CA ARG A 161 -22.21 18.47 4.78
C ARG A 161 -23.50 17.71 5.09
N ALA A 162 -23.47 16.38 5.04
CA ALA A 162 -24.63 15.54 5.35
C ALA A 162 -25.09 15.66 6.80
N LYS A 163 -24.20 16.02 7.74
CA LYS A 163 -24.52 16.22 9.16
C LYS A 163 -25.23 17.54 9.46
N ASN A 164 -25.35 18.46 8.49
CA ASN A 164 -26.03 19.76 8.64
C ASN A 164 -25.63 20.51 9.93
N PHE A 165 -24.35 20.64 10.21
CA PHE A 165 -23.88 21.41 11.34
C PHE A 165 -24.38 22.85 11.24
N PRO A 166 -24.89 23.45 12.35
CA PRO A 166 -25.32 24.85 12.33
C PRO A 166 -24.13 25.74 11.94
N LYS A 167 -24.36 26.64 11.00
CA LYS A 167 -23.38 27.67 10.70
C LYS A 167 -23.34 28.62 11.89
N GLU A 168 -22.29 28.56 12.67
CA GLU A 168 -22.01 29.61 13.66
C GLU A 168 -21.86 30.94 12.92
N LYS A 169 -22.53 31.97 13.47
CA LYS A 169 -22.48 33.33 12.93
C LYS A 169 -21.17 33.99 13.28
#